data_1fd88fb1e00553a61eba3efda21a8652
#
_entry.id   1fd88fb1e00553a61eba3efda21a8652
#
_cell.length_a   1.000
_cell.length_b   1.000
_cell.length_c   1.000
_cell.angle_alpha   90.00
_cell.angle_beta   90.00
_cell.angle_gamma   90.00
#
_symmetry.space_group_name_H-M   'P 1'
#
loop_
_entity.id
_entity.type
_entity.pdbx_description
1 polymer ?
#
loop_
_entity_poly.entity_id
_entity_poly.type
_entity_poly.pdbx_seq_one_letter_code
_entity_poly.pdbx_strand_id
1 'polypeptide(L)'
;MSLKKQLINEQGIRTDGRGIDDLRPIKITLGYLAHANGSVLYEQGKNKILAAVFGPSEVHPKHAELPDRAILRVRYRMAPFSTEERKSPAPTRREIELSMVIRNALESVVLTELFPRTAIDIFIEVLQADAGTRVAGVTAAALALADAGIPMKGITAGCAVGKVDGKIVCDLNDIEDKEGEADMPIVYIPTLGKISLLQMDGLMTQEEFKQALSKAINSAMKVYQLQVNALKTKYIKVER
;
A
#
# COMPACT_ATOMS: atom_id res chain seq x y z
N MET A 1 -20.19 16.41 -26.72
CA MET A 1 -19.86 15.05 -26.29
C MET A 1 -18.36 14.87 -26.51
N SER A 2 -17.56 14.91 -25.46
CA SER A 2 -16.13 14.55 -25.56
C SER A 2 -16.05 13.07 -25.87
N LEU A 3 -15.37 12.71 -26.97
CA LEU A 3 -15.08 11.31 -27.31
C LEU A 3 -14.29 10.72 -26.13
N LYS A 4 -14.85 9.71 -25.48
CA LYS A 4 -14.15 8.98 -24.38
C LYS A 4 -12.86 8.43 -24.98
N LYS A 5 -11.72 8.87 -24.46
CA LYS A 5 -10.40 8.45 -24.97
C LYS A 5 -10.24 6.96 -24.66
N GLN A 6 -10.05 6.15 -25.67
CA GLN A 6 -9.77 4.72 -25.48
C GLN A 6 -8.40 4.56 -24.79
N LEU A 7 -8.38 3.90 -23.63
CA LEU A 7 -7.17 3.72 -22.82
C LEU A 7 -6.51 2.35 -23.06
N ILE A 8 -7.27 1.38 -23.60
CA ILE A 8 -6.77 0.04 -23.89
C ILE A 8 -7.05 -0.24 -25.37
N ASN A 9 -6.01 -0.56 -26.13
CA ASN A 9 -6.17 -0.92 -27.54
C ASN A 9 -6.82 -2.31 -27.75
N GLU A 10 -7.11 -2.67 -29.00
CA GLU A 10 -7.71 -3.97 -29.34
C GLU A 10 -6.83 -5.17 -28.95
N GLN A 11 -5.53 -5.00 -28.89
CA GLN A 11 -4.55 -6.01 -28.49
C GLN A 11 -4.41 -6.15 -26.97
N GLY A 12 -5.15 -5.35 -26.17
CA GLY A 12 -5.07 -5.37 -24.70
C GLY A 12 -3.86 -4.62 -24.14
N ILE A 13 -3.20 -3.77 -24.93
CA ILE A 13 -2.08 -2.94 -24.49
C ILE A 13 -2.63 -1.60 -24.01
N ARG A 14 -2.19 -1.18 -22.82
CA ARG A 14 -2.55 0.06 -22.14
C ARG A 14 -1.75 1.25 -22.67
N THR A 15 -2.14 2.47 -22.31
CA THR A 15 -1.47 3.71 -22.75
C THR A 15 0.00 3.80 -22.37
N ASP A 16 0.42 3.09 -21.32
CA ASP A 16 1.81 3.03 -20.85
C ASP A 16 2.60 1.82 -21.40
N GLY A 17 2.01 1.06 -22.33
CA GLY A 17 2.63 -0.10 -22.98
C GLY A 17 2.54 -1.41 -22.21
N ARG A 18 1.91 -1.43 -21.00
CA ARG A 18 1.69 -2.65 -20.24
C ARG A 18 0.50 -3.46 -20.76
N GLY A 19 0.53 -4.75 -20.52
CA GLY A 19 -0.65 -5.61 -20.64
C GLY A 19 -1.63 -5.41 -19.48
N ILE A 20 -2.81 -6.01 -19.58
CA ILE A 20 -3.89 -5.87 -18.57
C ILE A 20 -3.54 -6.45 -17.20
N ASP A 21 -2.64 -7.44 -17.14
CA ASP A 21 -2.23 -8.15 -15.91
C ASP A 21 -0.84 -7.73 -15.40
N ASP A 22 -0.23 -6.74 -16.04
CA ASP A 22 1.12 -6.30 -15.71
C ASP A 22 1.11 -5.25 -14.59
N LEU A 23 2.06 -5.43 -13.64
CA LEU A 23 2.36 -4.44 -12.62
C LEU A 23 3.37 -3.42 -13.15
N ARG A 24 3.31 -2.19 -12.62
CA ARG A 24 4.38 -1.20 -12.78
C ARG A 24 5.67 -1.74 -12.16
N PRO A 25 6.85 -1.36 -12.65
CA PRO A 25 8.12 -1.74 -12.02
C PRO A 25 8.15 -1.35 -10.54
N ILE A 26 8.55 -2.29 -9.68
CA ILE A 26 8.62 -2.07 -8.23
C ILE A 26 10.08 -2.10 -7.80
N LYS A 27 10.49 -1.06 -7.04
CA LYS A 27 11.80 -0.98 -6.40
C LYS A 27 11.62 -0.73 -4.91
N ILE A 28 12.34 -1.49 -4.08
CA ILE A 28 12.25 -1.44 -2.62
C ILE A 28 13.65 -1.16 -2.06
N THR A 29 13.77 -0.07 -1.29
CA THR A 29 15.02 0.28 -0.59
C THR A 29 14.74 0.33 0.90
N LEU A 30 15.18 -0.72 1.63
CA LEU A 30 15.01 -0.86 3.08
C LEU A 30 16.11 -0.11 3.84
N GLY A 31 15.77 0.39 5.06
CA GLY A 31 16.70 1.14 5.90
C GLY A 31 17.08 2.50 5.31
N TYR A 32 16.12 3.13 4.63
CA TYR A 32 16.36 4.40 3.93
C TYR A 32 16.65 5.57 4.87
N LEU A 33 16.07 5.57 6.09
CA LEU A 33 16.25 6.61 7.10
C LEU A 33 17.09 6.09 8.27
N ALA A 34 18.16 6.79 8.60
CA ALA A 34 19.11 6.39 9.63
C ALA A 34 18.55 6.44 11.07
N HIS A 35 17.57 7.30 11.34
CA HIS A 35 17.02 7.50 12.70
C HIS A 35 15.72 6.75 12.98
N ALA A 36 15.10 6.13 11.97
CA ALA A 36 13.93 5.30 12.16
C ALA A 36 14.32 3.89 12.64
N ASN A 37 13.48 3.23 13.44
CA ASN A 37 13.69 1.83 13.82
C ASN A 37 13.59 0.92 12.58
N GLY A 38 12.67 1.24 11.67
CA GLY A 38 12.58 0.63 10.33
C GLY A 38 12.09 1.64 9.32
N SER A 39 12.56 1.54 8.10
CA SER A 39 12.15 2.47 7.05
C SER A 39 12.31 1.88 5.65
N VAL A 40 11.48 2.34 4.73
CA VAL A 40 11.51 1.92 3.33
C VAL A 40 11.17 3.07 2.40
N LEU A 41 11.92 3.18 1.32
CA LEU A 41 11.47 3.90 0.13
C LEU A 41 10.91 2.84 -0.84
N TYR A 42 9.60 2.89 -1.04
CA TYR A 42 8.85 2.03 -1.94
C TYR A 42 8.49 2.80 -3.21
N GLU A 43 8.96 2.32 -4.34
CA GLU A 43 8.72 2.90 -5.65
C GLU A 43 7.94 1.90 -6.51
N GLN A 44 6.82 2.34 -7.11
CA GLN A 44 5.99 1.53 -8.01
C GLN A 44 5.59 2.39 -9.21
N GLY A 45 6.26 2.18 -10.34
CA GLY A 45 6.17 3.08 -11.48
C GLY A 45 6.59 4.50 -11.10
N LYS A 46 5.67 5.45 -11.22
CA LYS A 46 5.90 6.83 -10.81
C LYS A 46 5.59 7.09 -9.33
N ASN A 47 4.93 6.16 -8.63
CA ASN A 47 4.70 6.31 -7.18
C ASN A 47 6.02 6.24 -6.42
N LYS A 48 6.20 7.16 -5.46
CA LYS A 48 7.31 7.14 -4.49
C LYS A 48 6.75 7.37 -3.11
N ILE A 49 6.86 6.37 -2.24
CA ILE A 49 6.31 6.38 -0.89
C ILE A 49 7.42 6.08 0.10
N LEU A 50 7.61 6.97 1.04
CA LEU A 50 8.52 6.81 2.16
C LEU A 50 7.71 6.38 3.39
N ALA A 51 8.03 5.22 3.95
CA ALA A 51 7.46 4.77 5.21
C ALA A 51 8.55 4.66 6.28
N ALA A 52 8.22 5.11 7.48
CA ALA A 52 9.10 5.07 8.65
C ALA A 52 8.33 4.57 9.88
N VAL A 53 8.98 3.74 10.68
CA VAL A 53 8.44 3.17 11.91
C VAL A 53 9.32 3.56 13.08
N PHE A 54 8.68 4.04 14.15
CA PHE A 54 9.30 4.36 15.44
C PHE A 54 8.58 3.60 16.55
N GLY A 55 9.35 3.01 17.45
CA GLY A 55 8.85 2.26 18.60
C GLY A 55 9.19 0.76 18.54
N PRO A 56 8.69 -0.02 19.52
CA PRO A 56 7.74 0.36 20.59
C PRO A 56 8.31 1.41 21.55
N SER A 57 7.55 2.44 21.88
CA SER A 57 7.94 3.53 22.78
C SER A 57 6.83 3.83 23.80
N GLU A 58 7.13 4.61 24.84
CA GLU A 58 6.11 5.05 25.80
C GLU A 58 4.99 5.82 25.13
N VAL A 59 3.76 5.58 25.62
CA VAL A 59 2.59 6.32 25.13
C VAL A 59 2.53 7.71 25.75
N HIS A 60 2.40 8.72 24.93
CA HIS A 60 2.08 10.08 25.34
C HIS A 60 0.79 10.55 24.67
N PRO A 61 -0.18 11.08 25.43
CA PRO A 61 -0.27 11.19 26.89
C PRO A 61 -0.52 9.81 27.56
N LYS A 62 -0.03 9.61 28.78
CA LYS A 62 -0.10 8.31 29.48
C LYS A 62 -1.50 7.72 29.64
N HIS A 63 -2.54 8.56 29.75
CA HIS A 63 -3.93 8.10 29.87
C HIS A 63 -4.47 7.42 28.60
N ALA A 64 -3.77 7.54 27.46
CA ALA A 64 -4.15 6.87 26.21
C ALA A 64 -3.56 5.45 26.09
N GLU A 65 -2.70 5.02 27.01
CA GLU A 65 -2.10 3.68 26.97
C GLU A 65 -3.15 2.57 27.13
N LEU A 66 -2.94 1.47 26.41
CA LEU A 66 -3.73 0.26 26.54
C LEU A 66 -2.96 -0.75 27.38
N PRO A 67 -3.59 -1.33 28.45
CA PRO A 67 -2.87 -2.20 29.39
C PRO A 67 -2.50 -3.56 28.80
N ASP A 68 -3.17 -3.97 27.73
CA ASP A 68 -3.10 -5.32 27.13
C ASP A 68 -2.36 -5.38 25.78
N ARG A 69 -2.10 -4.24 25.16
CA ARG A 69 -1.49 -4.18 23.82
C ARG A 69 -0.81 -2.86 23.52
N ALA A 70 -0.05 -2.81 22.41
CA ALA A 70 0.45 -1.58 21.83
C ALA A 70 -0.64 -0.84 21.05
N ILE A 71 -0.51 0.48 20.97
CA ILE A 71 -1.31 1.34 20.11
C ILE A 71 -0.55 1.52 18.77
N LEU A 72 -1.17 1.19 17.65
CA LEU A 72 -0.67 1.59 16.35
C LEU A 72 -1.17 3.00 16.01
N ARG A 73 -0.24 3.91 15.76
CA ARG A 73 -0.53 5.25 15.28
C ARG A 73 -0.04 5.38 13.87
N VAL A 74 -0.96 5.44 12.91
CA VAL A 74 -0.62 5.58 11.50
C VAL A 74 -0.90 6.99 11.04
N ARG A 75 0.05 7.59 10.35
CA ARG A 75 -0.06 8.91 9.74
C ARG A 75 0.28 8.79 8.26
N TYR A 76 -0.74 8.90 7.42
CA TYR A 76 -0.58 8.98 5.98
C TYR A 76 -0.67 10.43 5.52
N ARG A 77 0.30 10.87 4.74
CA ARG A 77 0.37 12.22 4.18
C ARG A 77 0.78 12.19 2.73
N MET A 78 0.25 13.14 1.98
CA MET A 78 0.71 13.42 0.62
C MET A 78 1.50 14.74 0.66
N ALA A 79 2.76 14.71 0.23
CA ALA A 79 3.56 15.91 0.14
C ALA A 79 2.88 16.95 -0.77
N PRO A 80 3.00 18.26 -0.49
CA PRO A 80 2.38 19.30 -1.32
C PRO A 80 2.75 19.24 -2.80
N PHE A 81 3.89 18.66 -3.12
CA PHE A 81 4.44 18.48 -4.48
C PHE A 81 4.22 17.06 -5.04
N SER A 82 3.45 16.21 -4.36
CA SER A 82 3.29 14.81 -4.75
C SER A 82 2.40 14.59 -5.98
N THR A 83 1.60 15.56 -6.34
CA THR A 83 0.67 15.58 -7.48
C THR A 83 0.98 16.76 -8.40
N GLU A 84 0.48 16.73 -9.64
CA GLU A 84 0.64 17.83 -10.61
C GLU A 84 0.12 19.16 -10.04
N GLU A 85 -1.08 19.15 -9.44
CA GLU A 85 -1.59 20.30 -8.71
C GLU A 85 -1.08 20.29 -7.27
N ARG A 86 -0.58 21.42 -6.81
CA ARG A 86 -0.07 21.58 -5.44
C ARG A 86 -1.16 21.27 -4.42
N LYS A 87 -0.88 20.35 -3.50
CA LYS A 87 -1.76 20.06 -2.37
C LYS A 87 -1.51 21.00 -1.18
N SER A 88 -2.57 21.19 -0.38
CA SER A 88 -2.43 21.87 0.92
C SER A 88 -1.51 21.05 1.85
N PRO A 89 -0.61 21.69 2.60
CA PRO A 89 0.18 21.01 3.63
C PRO A 89 -0.65 20.58 4.85
N ALA A 90 -1.87 21.13 5.02
CA ALA A 90 -2.77 20.73 6.09
C ALA A 90 -3.41 19.35 5.79
N PRO A 91 -3.65 18.51 6.82
CA PRO A 91 -4.29 17.22 6.64
C PRO A 91 -5.67 17.36 6.01
N THR A 92 -5.91 16.60 4.95
CA THR A 92 -7.23 16.51 4.31
C THR A 92 -8.06 15.40 4.95
N ARG A 93 -9.41 15.44 4.74
CA ARG A 93 -10.31 14.36 5.19
C ARG A 93 -9.89 13.00 4.63
N ARG A 94 -9.44 12.96 3.37
CA ARG A 94 -8.95 11.74 2.70
C ARG A 94 -7.71 11.18 3.40
N GLU A 95 -6.77 12.02 3.80
CA GLU A 95 -5.54 11.57 4.49
C GLU A 95 -5.85 11.02 5.89
N ILE A 96 -6.81 11.61 6.59
CA ILE A 96 -7.29 11.12 7.89
C ILE A 96 -7.97 9.76 7.73
N GLU A 97 -8.86 9.63 6.73
CA GLU A 97 -9.52 8.35 6.40
C GLU A 97 -8.47 7.28 6.04
N LEU A 98 -7.55 7.58 5.13
CA LEU A 98 -6.51 6.63 4.72
C LEU A 98 -5.61 6.22 5.88
N SER A 99 -5.28 7.14 6.80
CA SER A 99 -4.53 6.81 8.02
C SER A 99 -5.27 5.77 8.87
N MET A 100 -6.59 5.92 9.02
CA MET A 100 -7.44 4.98 9.77
C MET A 100 -7.55 3.63 9.04
N VAL A 101 -7.79 3.63 7.73
CA VAL A 101 -7.93 2.42 6.92
C VAL A 101 -6.64 1.61 6.92
N ILE A 102 -5.49 2.27 6.75
CA ILE A 102 -4.16 1.63 6.79
C ILE A 102 -3.89 1.07 8.18
N ARG A 103 -4.20 1.81 9.25
CA ARG A 103 -4.07 1.33 10.61
C ARG A 103 -4.85 0.03 10.82
N ASN A 104 -6.14 0.01 10.45
CA ASN A 104 -6.98 -1.17 10.61
C ASN A 104 -6.45 -2.38 9.84
N ALA A 105 -5.92 -2.17 8.63
CA ALA A 105 -5.29 -3.23 7.83
C ALA A 105 -4.06 -3.80 8.52
N LEU A 106 -3.20 -2.95 9.11
CA LEU A 106 -1.98 -3.36 9.81
C LEU A 106 -2.25 -3.97 11.19
N GLU A 107 -3.25 -3.47 11.94
CA GLU A 107 -3.66 -4.05 13.23
C GLU A 107 -4.10 -5.52 13.09
N SER A 108 -4.58 -5.93 11.93
CA SER A 108 -4.96 -7.33 11.68
C SER A 108 -3.77 -8.29 11.67
N VAL A 109 -2.57 -7.80 11.41
CA VAL A 109 -1.35 -8.61 11.23
C VAL A 109 -0.28 -8.37 12.30
N VAL A 110 -0.18 -7.17 12.87
CA VAL A 110 0.81 -6.85 13.92
C VAL A 110 0.42 -7.53 15.23
N LEU A 111 1.40 -8.16 15.90
CA LEU A 111 1.22 -8.78 17.22
C LEU A 111 1.34 -7.72 18.32
N THR A 112 0.36 -6.83 18.41
CA THR A 112 0.35 -5.69 19.32
C THR A 112 0.34 -6.10 20.79
N GLU A 113 -0.20 -7.28 21.08
CA GLU A 113 -0.27 -7.86 22.42
C GLU A 113 1.10 -8.19 23.05
N LEU A 114 2.16 -8.24 22.24
CA LEU A 114 3.53 -8.43 22.73
C LEU A 114 4.14 -7.17 23.35
N PHE A 115 3.52 -6.01 23.13
CA PHE A 115 4.05 -4.72 23.57
C PHE A 115 2.98 -3.91 24.34
N PRO A 116 2.51 -4.40 25.50
CA PRO A 116 1.50 -3.67 26.28
C PRO A 116 2.01 -2.30 26.70
N ARG A 117 1.11 -1.33 26.84
CA ARG A 117 1.38 0.05 27.28
C ARG A 117 2.36 0.84 26.42
N THR A 118 2.59 0.41 25.18
CA THR A 118 3.48 1.11 24.24
C THR A 118 2.71 1.63 23.01
N ALA A 119 3.37 2.48 22.24
CA ALA A 119 2.92 2.92 20.93
C ALA A 119 3.95 2.55 19.87
N ILE A 120 3.46 2.23 18.68
CA ILE A 120 4.22 2.06 17.46
C ILE A 120 3.72 3.12 16.49
N ASP A 121 4.59 4.08 16.17
CA ASP A 121 4.26 5.19 15.28
C ASP A 121 4.72 4.86 13.85
N ILE A 122 3.80 4.95 12.91
CA ILE A 122 4.02 4.64 11.49
C ILE A 122 3.72 5.89 10.67
N PHE A 123 4.74 6.41 10.02
CA PHE A 123 4.64 7.58 9.14
C PHE A 123 4.75 7.11 7.70
N ILE A 124 3.81 7.56 6.86
CA ILE A 124 3.75 7.24 5.43
C ILE A 124 3.65 8.56 4.68
N GLU A 125 4.73 8.93 4.01
CA GLU A 125 4.81 10.15 3.23
C GLU A 125 4.84 9.81 1.73
N VAL A 126 3.81 10.23 1.00
CA VAL A 126 3.76 10.09 -0.44
C VAL A 126 4.52 11.25 -1.07
N LEU A 127 5.69 10.96 -1.61
CA LEU A 127 6.55 11.94 -2.26
C LEU A 127 6.12 12.21 -3.71
N GLN A 128 5.59 11.18 -4.38
CA GLN A 128 5.06 11.27 -5.73
C GLN A 128 3.91 10.28 -5.88
N ALA A 129 2.80 10.71 -6.45
CA ALA A 129 1.57 9.93 -6.59
C ALA A 129 1.23 9.69 -8.08
N ASP A 130 0.85 8.45 -8.41
CA ASP A 130 0.38 8.01 -9.72
C ASP A 130 -0.61 6.86 -9.54
N ALA A 131 -1.75 7.14 -8.90
CA ALA A 131 -2.79 6.21 -8.44
C ALA A 131 -2.30 5.06 -7.54
N GLY A 132 -3.22 4.35 -6.86
CA GLY A 132 -2.93 3.19 -6.03
C GLY A 132 -2.09 3.48 -4.77
N THR A 133 -1.95 4.75 -4.35
CA THR A 133 -1.10 5.15 -3.21
C THR A 133 -1.57 4.55 -1.88
N ARG A 134 -2.85 4.17 -1.76
CA ARG A 134 -3.43 3.51 -0.59
C ARG A 134 -2.79 2.13 -0.36
N VAL A 135 -2.84 1.28 -1.37
CA VAL A 135 -2.28 -0.09 -1.29
C VAL A 135 -0.76 -0.08 -1.24
N ALA A 136 -0.12 0.82 -1.97
CA ALA A 136 1.32 1.02 -1.92
C ALA A 136 1.76 1.52 -0.53
N GLY A 137 0.97 2.39 0.13
CA GLY A 137 1.19 2.86 1.49
C GLY A 137 1.13 1.74 2.53
N VAL A 138 0.12 0.84 2.45
CA VAL A 138 0.05 -0.34 3.34
C VAL A 138 1.24 -1.27 3.10
N THR A 139 1.58 -1.51 1.84
CA THR A 139 2.72 -2.37 1.44
C THR A 139 4.05 -1.82 1.97
N ALA A 140 4.26 -0.50 1.84
CA ALA A 140 5.44 0.18 2.36
C ALA A 140 5.50 0.14 3.91
N ALA A 141 4.36 0.39 4.57
CA ALA A 141 4.28 0.35 6.03
C ALA A 141 4.56 -1.05 6.59
N ALA A 142 4.04 -2.11 5.95
CA ALA A 142 4.32 -3.50 6.33
C ALA A 142 5.81 -3.84 6.20
N LEU A 143 6.46 -3.36 5.15
CA LEU A 143 7.90 -3.51 4.96
C LEU A 143 8.70 -2.76 6.03
N ALA A 144 8.30 -1.52 6.36
CA ALA A 144 8.96 -0.73 7.40
C ALA A 144 8.79 -1.35 8.80
N LEU A 145 7.62 -1.96 9.09
CA LEU A 145 7.40 -2.73 10.32
C LEU A 145 8.30 -3.97 10.38
N ALA A 146 8.43 -4.71 9.28
CA ALA A 146 9.33 -5.84 9.20
C ALA A 146 10.80 -5.41 9.35
N ASP A 147 11.18 -4.29 8.75
CA ASP A 147 12.52 -3.70 8.86
C ASP A 147 12.83 -3.22 10.29
N ALA A 148 11.81 -2.76 11.03
CA ALA A 148 11.90 -2.40 12.46
C ALA A 148 11.97 -3.61 13.40
N GLY A 149 11.80 -4.84 12.89
CA GLY A 149 11.76 -6.06 13.70
C GLY A 149 10.46 -6.24 14.49
N ILE A 150 9.38 -5.55 14.13
CA ILE A 150 8.07 -5.71 14.78
C ILE A 150 7.45 -7.05 14.37
N PRO A 151 7.10 -7.93 15.33
CA PRO A 151 6.50 -9.22 15.04
C PRO A 151 5.13 -9.09 14.38
N MET A 152 4.93 -9.82 13.30
CA MET A 152 3.69 -9.85 12.52
C MET A 152 3.27 -11.28 12.18
N LYS A 153 1.97 -11.53 12.07
CA LYS A 153 1.38 -12.80 11.58
C LYS A 153 1.73 -13.07 10.11
N GLY A 154 2.06 -12.01 9.38
CA GLY A 154 2.46 -12.02 7.98
C GLY A 154 2.60 -10.63 7.42
N ILE A 155 3.36 -10.51 6.32
CA ILE A 155 3.50 -9.25 5.59
C ILE A 155 2.28 -9.05 4.69
N THR A 156 1.75 -7.84 4.66
CA THR A 156 0.65 -7.47 3.77
C THR A 156 1.19 -7.00 2.43
N ALA A 157 0.53 -7.39 1.36
CA ALA A 157 0.83 -6.95 0.00
C ALA A 157 -0.43 -6.42 -0.66
N GLY A 158 -0.37 -5.27 -1.29
CA GLY A 158 -1.52 -4.63 -1.92
C GLY A 158 -1.41 -4.50 -3.43
N CYS A 159 -2.57 -4.53 -4.10
CA CYS A 159 -2.72 -4.18 -5.51
C CYS A 159 -4.05 -3.48 -5.72
N ALA A 160 -4.07 -2.42 -6.53
CA ALA A 160 -5.29 -1.81 -7.03
C ALA A 160 -5.65 -2.48 -8.37
N VAL A 161 -6.88 -2.93 -8.50
CA VAL A 161 -7.43 -3.50 -9.74
C VAL A 161 -8.65 -2.70 -10.09
N GLY A 162 -8.88 -2.43 -11.37
CA GLY A 162 -10.03 -1.64 -11.79
C GLY A 162 -10.60 -2.10 -13.12
N LYS A 163 -11.69 -1.42 -13.51
CA LYS A 163 -12.35 -1.62 -14.79
C LYS A 163 -12.09 -0.41 -15.69
N VAL A 164 -11.48 -0.66 -16.84
CA VAL A 164 -11.12 0.35 -17.83
C VAL A 164 -11.51 -0.15 -19.22
N ASP A 165 -12.30 0.64 -19.96
CA ASP A 165 -12.84 0.26 -21.27
C ASP A 165 -13.49 -1.14 -21.27
N GLY A 166 -14.26 -1.46 -20.22
CA GLY A 166 -14.93 -2.75 -20.04
C GLY A 166 -14.01 -3.92 -19.71
N LYS A 167 -12.69 -3.72 -19.52
CA LYS A 167 -11.72 -4.78 -19.18
C LYS A 167 -11.22 -4.61 -17.76
N ILE A 168 -10.99 -5.74 -17.06
CA ILE A 168 -10.39 -5.73 -15.72
C ILE A 168 -8.87 -5.69 -15.85
N VAL A 169 -8.25 -4.63 -15.29
CA VAL A 169 -6.82 -4.36 -15.34
C VAL A 169 -6.19 -4.30 -13.95
N CYS A 170 -4.95 -4.73 -13.85
CA CYS A 170 -4.17 -4.70 -12.61
C CYS A 170 -3.30 -3.43 -12.55
N ASP A 171 -3.12 -2.89 -11.34
CA ASP A 171 -2.21 -1.78 -11.05
C ASP A 171 -2.47 -0.54 -11.91
N LEU A 172 -3.60 0.12 -11.63
CA LEU A 172 -4.04 1.33 -12.32
C LEU A 172 -3.01 2.46 -12.19
N ASN A 173 -2.81 3.20 -13.28
CA ASN A 173 -2.13 4.50 -13.27
C ASN A 173 -3.13 5.65 -13.07
N ASP A 174 -2.64 6.88 -12.92
CA ASP A 174 -3.48 8.06 -12.59
C ASP A 174 -4.55 8.35 -13.65
N ILE A 175 -4.27 8.11 -14.92
CA ILE A 175 -5.22 8.32 -16.04
C ILE A 175 -6.33 7.26 -15.97
N GLU A 176 -5.96 6.01 -15.74
CA GLU A 176 -6.90 4.89 -15.65
C GLU A 176 -7.76 4.93 -14.40
N ASP A 177 -7.23 5.44 -13.28
CA ASP A 177 -7.97 5.68 -12.03
C ASP A 177 -9.02 6.78 -12.21
N LYS A 178 -8.69 7.85 -12.95
CA LYS A 178 -9.60 8.99 -13.19
C LYS A 178 -10.67 8.72 -14.25
N GLU A 179 -10.30 8.04 -15.33
CA GLU A 179 -11.16 7.84 -16.50
C GLU A 179 -11.81 6.45 -16.51
N GLY A 180 -11.40 5.57 -15.61
CA GLY A 180 -11.91 4.21 -15.47
C GLY A 180 -13.36 4.16 -14.99
N GLU A 181 -13.93 2.96 -15.02
CA GLU A 181 -15.32 2.69 -14.65
C GLU A 181 -15.42 2.26 -13.18
N ALA A 182 -14.37 1.66 -12.65
CA ALA A 182 -14.27 1.25 -11.24
C ALA A 182 -12.82 1.06 -10.80
N ASP A 183 -12.57 1.30 -9.50
CA ASP A 183 -11.31 1.02 -8.79
C ASP A 183 -11.58 0.12 -7.58
N MET A 184 -10.74 -0.89 -7.40
CA MET A 184 -10.84 -1.85 -6.30
C MET A 184 -9.46 -2.10 -5.69
N PRO A 185 -9.04 -1.29 -4.70
CA PRO A 185 -7.82 -1.54 -3.93
C PRO A 185 -8.02 -2.71 -2.96
N ILE A 186 -7.09 -3.67 -3.02
CA ILE A 186 -7.08 -4.85 -2.15
C ILE A 186 -5.72 -4.95 -1.47
N VAL A 187 -5.74 -5.32 -0.18
CA VAL A 187 -4.56 -5.74 0.57
C VAL A 187 -4.77 -7.17 1.05
N TYR A 188 -3.85 -8.04 0.66
CA TYR A 188 -3.88 -9.46 0.93
C TYR A 188 -2.75 -9.85 1.88
N ILE A 189 -3.00 -10.86 2.72
CA ILE A 189 -2.05 -11.45 3.66
C ILE A 189 -1.77 -12.88 3.19
N PRO A 190 -0.71 -13.11 2.39
CA PRO A 190 -0.45 -14.41 1.78
C PRO A 190 -0.31 -15.57 2.77
N THR A 191 0.35 -15.32 3.91
CA THR A 191 0.56 -16.33 4.95
C THR A 191 -0.71 -16.82 5.62
N LEU A 192 -1.76 -15.97 5.66
CA LEU A 192 -3.04 -16.28 6.29
C LEU A 192 -4.15 -16.61 5.28
N GLY A 193 -3.92 -16.36 3.99
CA GLY A 193 -4.95 -16.50 2.96
C GLY A 193 -6.13 -15.53 3.15
N LYS A 194 -5.90 -14.36 3.74
CA LYS A 194 -6.95 -13.39 4.14
C LYS A 194 -6.75 -12.04 3.48
N ILE A 195 -7.85 -11.32 3.30
CA ILE A 195 -7.87 -9.92 2.85
C ILE A 195 -7.96 -9.04 4.09
N SER A 196 -7.03 -8.09 4.27
CA SER A 196 -7.05 -7.11 5.36
C SER A 196 -7.70 -5.79 4.96
N LEU A 197 -7.76 -5.49 3.67
CA LEU A 197 -8.43 -4.32 3.13
C LEU A 197 -9.05 -4.68 1.78
N LEU A 198 -10.32 -4.30 1.61
CA LEU A 198 -11.02 -4.30 0.34
C LEU A 198 -11.92 -3.07 0.32
N GLN A 199 -11.74 -2.23 -0.67
CA GLN A 199 -12.64 -1.14 -0.98
C GLN A 199 -12.98 -1.21 -2.47
N MET A 200 -14.09 -0.65 -2.89
CA MET A 200 -14.46 -0.56 -4.28
C MET A 200 -15.20 0.76 -4.51
N ASP A 201 -14.82 1.44 -5.55
CA ASP A 201 -15.52 2.61 -6.08
C ASP A 201 -15.89 2.34 -7.54
N GLY A 202 -17.08 2.78 -7.95
CA GLY A 202 -17.61 2.51 -9.29
C GLY A 202 -18.49 1.26 -9.39
N LEU A 203 -18.72 0.77 -10.60
CA LEU A 203 -19.67 -0.31 -10.89
C LEU A 203 -18.99 -1.51 -11.55
N MET A 204 -19.21 -2.67 -10.98
CA MET A 204 -18.81 -3.98 -11.52
C MET A 204 -19.97 -4.97 -11.39
N THR A 205 -20.11 -5.88 -12.36
CA THR A 205 -20.99 -7.04 -12.22
C THR A 205 -20.38 -8.05 -11.24
N GLN A 206 -21.16 -9.02 -10.80
CA GLN A 206 -20.69 -10.07 -9.89
C GLN A 206 -19.53 -10.89 -10.51
N GLU A 207 -19.61 -11.16 -11.80
CA GLU A 207 -18.59 -11.90 -12.54
C GLU A 207 -17.30 -11.07 -12.67
N GLU A 208 -17.41 -9.78 -13.01
CA GLU A 208 -16.29 -8.85 -13.06
C GLU A 208 -15.62 -8.71 -11.71
N PHE A 209 -16.40 -8.61 -10.62
CA PHE A 209 -15.87 -8.55 -9.25
C PHE A 209 -15.08 -9.81 -8.90
N LYS A 210 -15.58 -11.02 -9.22
CA LYS A 210 -14.86 -12.28 -8.98
C LYS A 210 -13.55 -12.33 -9.77
N GLN A 211 -13.58 -11.87 -11.03
CA GLN A 211 -12.39 -11.80 -11.87
C GLN A 211 -11.38 -10.79 -11.31
N ALA A 212 -11.83 -9.60 -10.92
CA ALA A 212 -11.01 -8.55 -10.32
C ALA A 212 -10.36 -9.04 -9.01
N LEU A 213 -11.12 -9.70 -8.15
CA LEU A 213 -10.62 -10.27 -6.89
C LEU A 213 -9.50 -11.30 -7.14
N SER A 214 -9.70 -12.22 -8.08
CA SER A 214 -8.68 -13.21 -8.43
C SER A 214 -7.41 -12.57 -8.98
N LYS A 215 -7.55 -11.59 -9.90
CA LYS A 215 -6.41 -10.85 -10.46
C LYS A 215 -5.67 -10.05 -9.38
N ALA A 216 -6.40 -9.41 -8.45
CA ALA A 216 -5.81 -8.65 -7.36
C ALA A 216 -4.98 -9.52 -6.41
N ILE A 217 -5.50 -10.71 -6.03
CA ILE A 217 -4.77 -11.67 -5.20
C ILE A 217 -3.49 -12.14 -5.90
N ASN A 218 -3.58 -12.51 -7.18
CA ASN A 218 -2.42 -12.94 -7.97
C ASN A 218 -1.36 -11.83 -8.08
N SER A 219 -1.79 -10.59 -8.27
CA SER A 219 -0.91 -9.41 -8.32
C SER A 219 -0.28 -9.12 -6.95
N ALA A 220 -1.05 -9.20 -5.88
CA ALA A 220 -0.54 -9.07 -4.51
C ALA A 220 0.50 -10.14 -4.17
N MET A 221 0.33 -11.38 -4.66
CA MET A 221 1.34 -12.43 -4.52
C MET A 221 2.65 -12.08 -5.22
N LYS A 222 2.62 -11.47 -6.41
CA LYS A 222 3.83 -10.98 -7.09
C LYS A 222 4.53 -9.90 -6.24
N VAL A 223 3.77 -8.93 -5.70
CA VAL A 223 4.29 -7.89 -4.81
C VAL A 223 4.92 -8.52 -3.55
N TYR A 224 4.25 -9.48 -2.93
CA TYR A 224 4.75 -10.21 -1.76
C TYR A 224 6.10 -10.88 -2.01
N GLN A 225 6.29 -11.53 -3.16
CA GLN A 225 7.58 -12.14 -3.51
C GLN A 225 8.71 -11.09 -3.58
N LEU A 226 8.42 -9.91 -4.13
CA LEU A 226 9.40 -8.81 -4.16
C LEU A 226 9.72 -8.30 -2.76
N GLN A 227 8.73 -8.19 -1.87
CA GLN A 227 8.94 -7.82 -0.45
C GLN A 227 9.84 -8.84 0.26
N VAL A 228 9.53 -10.14 0.12
CA VAL A 228 10.33 -11.21 0.72
C VAL A 228 11.76 -11.19 0.21
N ASN A 229 11.96 -11.01 -1.09
CA ASN A 229 13.29 -10.95 -1.69
C ASN A 229 14.08 -9.74 -1.18
N ALA A 230 13.44 -8.56 -1.06
CA ALA A 230 14.10 -7.37 -0.54
C ALA A 230 14.56 -7.56 0.92
N LEU A 231 13.71 -8.13 1.78
CA LEU A 231 14.05 -8.45 3.17
C LEU A 231 15.16 -9.48 3.26
N LYS A 232 15.08 -10.57 2.48
CA LYS A 232 16.15 -11.59 2.43
C LYS A 232 17.48 -10.98 2.00
N THR A 233 17.49 -10.15 0.98
CA THR A 233 18.72 -9.51 0.48
C THR A 233 19.39 -8.64 1.55
N LYS A 234 18.60 -7.96 2.41
CA LYS A 234 19.14 -7.11 3.48
C LYS A 234 19.65 -7.93 4.67
N TYR A 235 18.91 -8.97 5.09
CA TYR A 235 19.13 -9.64 6.38
C TYR A 235 19.81 -11.01 6.28
N ILE A 236 19.73 -11.69 5.14
CA ILE A 236 20.46 -12.94 4.93
C ILE A 236 21.81 -12.59 4.31
N LYS A 237 22.87 -12.65 5.11
CA LYS A 237 24.24 -12.64 4.60
C LYS A 237 24.42 -13.92 3.78
N VAL A 238 24.53 -13.79 2.47
CA VAL A 238 25.05 -14.87 1.63
C VAL A 238 26.52 -14.98 2.01
N GLU A 239 26.90 -16.02 2.73
CA GLU A 239 28.30 -16.37 2.89
C GLU A 239 28.87 -16.60 1.48
N ARG A 240 29.77 -15.70 1.08
CA ARG A 240 30.56 -15.83 -0.16
C ARG A 240 31.84 -16.56 0.16
#